data_3aa08e9237b25a7cc0dc4b860062ab22
#
_entry.id   3aa08e9237b25a7cc0dc4b860062ab22
#
_cell.length_a   1.000
_cell.length_b   1.000
_cell.length_c   1.000
_cell.angle_alpha   90.00
_cell.angle_beta   90.00
_cell.angle_gamma   90.00
#
_symmetry.space_group_name_H-M   'P 1'
#
loop_
_entity.id
_entity.type
_entity.pdbx_description
1 polymer ?
#
loop_
_entity_poly.entity_id
_entity_poly.type
_entity_poly.pdbx_seq_one_letter_code
_entity_poly.pdbx_strand_id
1 'polypeptide(L)'
;MNRLMILGALAAVSGCCTFCEPETPPNTLSEKEKAEGWKLLWDGKTGEGWIGLKSLKDAKRQGDPVFPANGWSMSRGVLTVLPRSCIVNGKWMPLPPEDAKLGGGGDIVTVKKYKDFEFSFDFKLTDAANSGVKYFYDETKNKGTCEEYQILHENHPDSKKGFEGNRRVASLYDLIPANADKYLNGLDEWNTGKIVSKGNKVEHWLNGKKVVEYVRGSKEFRDAVAESKYKNNGTDGQPWGELPEGRILLQDHSDSTVSYRNLKIREL
;
A
#
# COMPACT_ATOMS: atom_id res chain seq x y z
N MET A 1 12.27 -11.12 80.77
CA MET A 1 11.42 -10.24 79.91
C MET A 1 12.24 -9.81 78.68
N ASN A 2 12.19 -10.61 77.60
CA ASN A 2 12.98 -10.37 76.39
C ASN A 2 12.05 -9.69 75.39
N ARG A 3 12.38 -8.47 74.95
CA ARG A 3 11.73 -7.80 73.84
C ARG A 3 12.45 -8.18 72.53
N LEU A 4 11.73 -8.84 71.65
CA LEU A 4 12.17 -9.17 70.31
C LEU A 4 11.88 -7.94 69.39
N MET A 5 12.93 -7.34 68.81
CA MET A 5 12.79 -6.33 67.77
C MET A 5 12.68 -7.03 66.42
N ILE A 6 11.55 -6.80 65.71
CA ILE A 6 11.37 -7.23 64.33
C ILE A 6 11.80 -6.07 63.42
N LEU A 7 12.92 -6.24 62.72
CA LEU A 7 13.30 -5.35 61.60
C LEU A 7 12.44 -5.68 60.36
N GLY A 8 11.56 -4.77 60.00
CA GLY A 8 10.87 -4.85 58.73
C GLY A 8 11.77 -4.37 57.60
N ALA A 9 12.09 -5.23 56.65
CA ALA A 9 12.75 -4.85 55.42
C ALA A 9 11.72 -4.26 54.45
N LEU A 10 11.83 -2.96 54.14
CA LEU A 10 11.09 -2.34 53.03
C LEU A 10 11.75 -2.76 51.71
N ALA A 11 11.09 -3.61 50.94
CA ALA A 11 11.44 -3.87 49.57
C ALA A 11 10.98 -2.69 48.70
N ALA A 12 11.91 -1.90 48.17
CA ALA A 12 11.63 -0.88 47.19
C ALA A 12 11.29 -1.56 45.84
N VAL A 13 10.00 -1.58 45.47
CA VAL A 13 9.57 -1.97 44.12
C VAL A 13 9.91 -0.83 43.19
N SER A 14 11.02 -0.94 42.48
CA SER A 14 11.35 -0.05 41.35
C SER A 14 10.38 -0.32 40.21
N GLY A 15 9.27 0.41 40.17
CA GLY A 15 8.36 0.42 39.04
C GLY A 15 9.07 1.05 37.86
N CYS A 16 9.46 0.23 36.88
CA CYS A 16 9.89 0.70 35.57
C CYS A 16 8.67 1.29 34.86
N CYS A 17 8.46 2.59 35.02
CA CYS A 17 7.54 3.32 34.17
C CYS A 17 8.13 3.34 32.75
N THR A 18 7.71 2.42 31.91
CA THR A 18 7.84 2.56 30.48
C THR A 18 7.03 3.79 30.08
N PHE A 19 7.73 4.91 29.85
CA PHE A 19 7.11 6.06 29.19
C PHE A 19 6.65 5.56 27.80
N CYS A 20 5.34 5.37 27.61
CA CYS A 20 4.77 5.28 26.29
C CYS A 20 5.12 6.60 25.58
N GLU A 21 5.96 6.53 24.55
CA GLU A 21 6.14 7.69 23.69
C GLU A 21 4.75 8.09 23.15
N PRO A 22 4.42 9.40 23.14
CA PRO A 22 3.14 9.83 22.62
C PRO A 22 3.01 9.37 21.15
N GLU A 23 1.85 8.81 20.82
CA GLU A 23 1.59 8.37 19.43
C GLU A 23 1.79 9.56 18.48
N THR A 24 2.63 9.35 17.46
CA THR A 24 2.88 10.35 16.44
C THR A 24 1.58 10.62 15.67
N PRO A 25 1.11 11.86 15.55
CA PRO A 25 -0.10 12.16 14.79
C PRO A 25 -0.03 11.63 13.36
N PRO A 26 -1.16 11.21 12.75
CA PRO A 26 -1.17 10.77 11.37
C PRO A 26 -0.55 11.79 10.40
N ASN A 27 0.11 11.30 9.36
CA ASN A 27 0.81 12.09 8.34
C ASN A 27 1.88 13.04 8.91
N THR A 28 2.55 12.59 9.97
CA THR A 28 3.73 13.25 10.52
C THR A 28 4.87 12.25 10.67
N LEU A 29 6.07 12.75 10.84
CA LEU A 29 7.26 11.94 11.12
C LEU A 29 7.71 12.16 12.55
N SER A 30 7.97 11.10 13.28
CA SER A 30 8.69 11.17 14.55
C SER A 30 10.14 11.66 14.34
N GLU A 31 10.78 12.16 15.38
CA GLU A 31 12.19 12.56 15.31
C GLU A 31 13.10 11.39 14.90
N LYS A 32 12.77 10.17 15.34
CA LYS A 32 13.46 8.95 14.93
C LYS A 32 13.33 8.71 13.43
N GLU A 33 12.11 8.77 12.87
CA GLU A 33 11.88 8.59 11.44
C GLU A 33 12.62 9.65 10.61
N LYS A 34 12.62 10.91 11.05
CA LYS A 34 13.40 11.97 10.39
C LYS A 34 14.90 11.65 10.39
N ALA A 35 15.44 11.22 11.53
CA ALA A 35 16.86 10.85 11.66
C ALA A 35 17.22 9.63 10.80
N GLU A 36 16.29 8.69 10.59
CA GLU A 36 16.44 7.53 9.71
C GLU A 36 16.24 7.85 8.22
N GLY A 37 15.92 9.09 7.85
CA GLY A 37 15.78 9.54 6.47
C GLY A 37 14.40 9.33 5.85
N TRP A 38 13.38 9.03 6.67
CA TRP A 38 12.01 8.95 6.19
C TRP A 38 11.48 10.32 5.73
N LYS A 39 10.65 10.30 4.70
CA LYS A 39 9.93 11.46 4.15
C LYS A 39 8.46 11.12 4.02
N LEU A 40 7.59 12.10 4.20
CA LEU A 40 6.18 11.95 3.84
C LEU A 40 6.08 11.97 2.31
N LEU A 41 5.37 10.99 1.75
CA LEU A 41 4.91 11.02 0.36
C LEU A 41 3.58 11.71 0.19
N TRP A 42 2.86 11.90 1.29
CA TRP A 42 1.61 12.65 1.32
C TRP A 42 1.50 13.45 2.62
N ASP A 43 1.17 14.73 2.48
CA ASP A 43 1.10 15.70 3.58
C ASP A 43 -0.20 15.63 4.41
N GLY A 44 -1.14 14.76 4.02
CA GLY A 44 -2.45 14.65 4.65
C GLY A 44 -3.46 15.69 4.19
N LYS A 45 -3.17 16.55 3.22
CA LYS A 45 -3.98 17.73 2.85
C LYS A 45 -4.11 17.97 1.36
N THR A 46 -3.02 17.82 0.61
CA THR A 46 -2.94 18.24 -0.80
C THR A 46 -2.57 17.07 -1.71
N GLY A 47 -2.71 17.28 -3.03
CA GLY A 47 -2.22 16.33 -4.04
C GLY A 47 -0.74 16.48 -4.38
N GLU A 48 0.02 17.30 -3.64
CA GLU A 48 1.43 17.55 -3.92
C GLU A 48 2.25 16.25 -3.92
N GLY A 49 3.14 16.10 -4.89
CA GLY A 49 3.94 14.88 -5.09
C GLY A 49 3.22 13.74 -5.81
N TRP A 50 1.92 13.90 -6.11
CA TRP A 50 1.10 12.92 -6.83
C TRP A 50 0.41 13.50 -8.05
N ILE A 51 0.28 12.70 -9.10
CA ILE A 51 -0.40 13.06 -10.35
C ILE A 51 -1.32 11.94 -10.79
N GLY A 52 -2.42 12.30 -11.45
CA GLY A 52 -3.32 11.32 -12.03
C GLY A 52 -2.66 10.60 -13.21
N LEU A 53 -2.79 9.29 -13.25
CA LEU A 53 -2.23 8.49 -14.34
C LEU A 53 -2.83 8.86 -15.70
N LYS A 54 -4.11 9.22 -15.76
CA LYS A 54 -4.75 9.75 -16.99
C LYS A 54 -4.08 11.04 -17.44
N SER A 55 -3.88 11.98 -16.51
CA SER A 55 -3.22 13.26 -16.79
C SER A 55 -1.79 13.06 -17.26
N LEU A 56 -1.05 12.13 -16.62
CA LEU A 56 0.33 11.80 -17.02
C LEU A 56 0.40 11.26 -18.46
N LYS A 57 -0.50 10.37 -18.84
CA LYS A 57 -0.57 9.83 -20.21
C LYS A 57 -0.95 10.87 -21.26
N ASP A 58 -1.73 11.85 -20.86
CA ASP A 58 -2.22 12.93 -21.74
C ASP A 58 -1.37 14.21 -21.67
N ALA A 59 -0.33 14.26 -20.87
CA ALA A 59 0.51 15.45 -20.61
C ALA A 59 1.01 16.13 -21.90
N LYS A 60 1.31 15.36 -22.94
CA LYS A 60 1.69 15.90 -24.26
C LYS A 60 0.61 16.70 -24.96
N ARG A 61 -0.65 16.57 -24.54
CA ARG A 61 -1.83 17.22 -25.16
C ARG A 61 -2.47 18.28 -24.28
N GLN A 62 -2.35 18.19 -22.95
CA GLN A 62 -3.16 18.94 -21.99
C GLN A 62 -2.35 19.81 -21.01
N GLY A 63 -1.03 19.86 -21.13
CA GLY A 63 -0.14 20.59 -20.20
C GLY A 63 0.41 19.71 -19.07
N ASP A 64 0.88 20.36 -18.00
CA ASP A 64 1.51 19.65 -16.89
C ASP A 64 0.56 18.67 -16.19
N PRO A 65 1.02 17.45 -15.86
CA PRO A 65 0.22 16.45 -15.16
C PRO A 65 -0.22 16.95 -13.79
N VAL A 66 -1.51 16.76 -13.45
CA VAL A 66 -2.10 17.22 -12.21
C VAL A 66 -2.78 16.09 -11.44
N PHE A 67 -2.99 16.30 -10.15
CA PHE A 67 -3.82 15.42 -9.32
C PHE A 67 -5.27 15.40 -9.85
N PRO A 68 -5.98 14.24 -9.83
CA PRO A 68 -7.36 14.16 -10.35
C PRO A 68 -8.32 15.07 -9.58
N ALA A 69 -9.23 15.72 -10.30
CA ALA A 69 -10.29 16.55 -9.70
C ALA A 69 -11.40 15.72 -9.02
N ASN A 70 -11.51 14.44 -9.35
CA ASN A 70 -12.48 13.49 -8.79
C ASN A 70 -11.83 12.12 -8.59
N GLY A 71 -12.56 11.16 -8.03
CA GLY A 71 -12.08 9.80 -7.75
C GLY A 71 -11.30 9.65 -6.45
N TRP A 72 -10.85 10.77 -5.86
CA TRP A 72 -10.08 10.79 -4.61
C TRP A 72 -10.60 11.88 -3.68
N SER A 73 -10.87 11.53 -2.44
CA SER A 73 -11.18 12.49 -1.37
C SER A 73 -9.97 12.66 -0.46
N MET A 74 -9.67 13.90 -0.13
CA MET A 74 -8.66 14.27 0.88
C MET A 74 -9.38 14.98 2.02
N SER A 75 -9.64 14.29 3.12
CA SER A 75 -10.39 14.84 4.24
C SER A 75 -9.83 14.35 5.57
N ARG A 76 -9.63 15.26 6.50
CA ARG A 76 -9.17 14.96 7.88
C ARG A 76 -7.92 14.09 7.93
N GLY A 77 -6.96 14.30 7.03
CA GLY A 77 -5.74 13.52 6.96
C GLY A 77 -5.91 12.10 6.40
N VAL A 78 -7.02 11.84 5.71
CA VAL A 78 -7.31 10.56 5.05
C VAL A 78 -7.47 10.77 3.56
N LEU A 79 -6.77 9.99 2.77
CA LEU A 79 -6.89 9.91 1.31
C LEU A 79 -7.76 8.70 0.98
N THR A 80 -8.91 8.91 0.34
CA THR A 80 -9.91 7.86 0.12
C THR A 80 -10.26 7.74 -1.35
N VAL A 81 -10.26 6.51 -1.88
CA VAL A 81 -10.80 6.19 -3.20
C VAL A 81 -12.32 6.33 -3.18
N LEU A 82 -12.86 7.11 -4.12
CA LEU A 82 -14.30 7.29 -4.29
C LEU A 82 -14.81 6.36 -5.40
N PRO A 83 -15.71 5.42 -5.11
CA PRO A 83 -16.16 4.43 -6.06
C PRO A 83 -17.19 4.99 -7.05
N ARG A 84 -17.39 4.31 -8.18
CA ARG A 84 -18.49 4.52 -9.14
C ARG A 84 -19.55 3.43 -9.05
N SER A 85 -19.23 2.34 -8.41
CA SER A 85 -20.10 1.19 -8.19
C SER A 85 -19.79 0.58 -6.84
N CYS A 86 -20.60 -0.36 -6.41
CA CYS A 86 -20.37 -1.14 -5.20
C CYS A 86 -20.63 -2.62 -5.48
N ILE A 87 -20.22 -3.48 -4.56
CA ILE A 87 -20.49 -4.91 -4.62
C ILE A 87 -21.53 -5.24 -3.53
N VAL A 88 -22.68 -5.75 -3.95
CA VAL A 88 -23.74 -6.20 -3.06
C VAL A 88 -24.03 -7.66 -3.33
N ASN A 89 -23.91 -8.52 -2.31
CA ASN A 89 -24.09 -9.97 -2.45
C ASN A 89 -23.26 -10.58 -3.58
N GLY A 90 -21.99 -10.13 -3.75
CA GLY A 90 -21.09 -10.60 -4.78
C GLY A 90 -21.40 -10.13 -6.21
N LYS A 91 -22.33 -9.19 -6.40
CA LYS A 91 -22.70 -8.63 -7.69
C LYS A 91 -22.36 -7.14 -7.76
N TRP A 92 -21.90 -6.72 -8.93
CA TRP A 92 -21.66 -5.31 -9.24
C TRP A 92 -22.98 -4.54 -9.35
N MET A 93 -23.08 -3.45 -8.61
CA MET A 93 -24.21 -2.53 -8.63
C MET A 93 -23.71 -1.11 -8.86
N PRO A 94 -24.25 -0.36 -9.86
CA PRO A 94 -23.89 1.04 -10.01
C PRO A 94 -24.37 1.85 -8.80
N LEU A 95 -23.58 2.85 -8.42
CA LEU A 95 -24.03 3.87 -7.46
C LEU A 95 -25.04 4.81 -8.11
N PRO A 96 -25.86 5.52 -7.31
CA PRO A 96 -26.67 6.63 -7.80
C PRO A 96 -25.80 7.63 -8.60
N PRO A 97 -26.34 8.25 -9.67
CA PRO A 97 -25.56 9.13 -10.55
C PRO A 97 -24.84 10.27 -9.82
N GLU A 98 -25.42 10.83 -8.77
CA GLU A 98 -24.85 11.88 -7.95
C GLU A 98 -23.61 11.44 -7.17
N ASP A 99 -23.54 10.18 -6.75
CA ASP A 99 -22.39 9.59 -6.06
C ASP A 99 -21.36 9.08 -7.07
N ALA A 100 -21.81 8.40 -8.11
CA ALA A 100 -20.94 7.82 -9.14
C ALA A 100 -20.09 8.87 -9.89
N LYS A 101 -20.61 10.12 -10.05
CA LYS A 101 -19.86 11.22 -10.67
C LYS A 101 -18.64 11.67 -9.87
N LEU A 102 -18.60 11.40 -8.56
CA LEU A 102 -17.48 11.74 -7.70
C LEU A 102 -16.31 10.77 -7.87
N GLY A 103 -16.58 9.55 -8.37
CA GLY A 103 -15.59 8.51 -8.56
C GLY A 103 -14.90 8.54 -9.93
N GLY A 104 -14.00 7.58 -10.14
CA GLY A 104 -13.38 7.31 -11.44
C GLY A 104 -12.32 8.32 -11.87
N GLY A 105 -11.62 8.94 -10.94
CA GLY A 105 -10.43 9.77 -11.21
C GLY A 105 -9.27 8.97 -11.84
N GLY A 106 -9.26 7.68 -11.59
CA GLY A 106 -8.21 6.75 -12.01
C GLY A 106 -7.05 6.72 -11.03
N ASP A 107 -6.11 5.86 -11.31
CA ASP A 107 -4.92 5.68 -10.48
C ASP A 107 -4.12 6.98 -10.33
N ILE A 108 -3.47 7.14 -9.19
CA ILE A 108 -2.50 8.21 -8.95
C ILE A 108 -1.10 7.64 -8.81
N VAL A 109 -0.11 8.37 -9.29
CA VAL A 109 1.30 7.98 -9.26
C VAL A 109 2.16 9.08 -8.65
N THR A 110 3.27 8.70 -8.02
CA THR A 110 4.26 9.68 -7.55
C THR A 110 4.90 10.43 -8.72
N VAL A 111 5.20 11.71 -8.53
CA VAL A 111 5.98 12.50 -9.50
C VAL A 111 7.38 11.93 -9.66
N LYS A 112 8.00 11.50 -8.55
CA LYS A 112 9.34 10.90 -8.52
C LYS A 112 9.29 9.39 -8.79
N LYS A 113 10.32 8.84 -9.43
CA LYS A 113 10.60 7.40 -9.52
C LYS A 113 11.55 6.98 -8.40
N TYR A 114 11.47 5.72 -7.99
CA TYR A 114 12.25 5.13 -6.90
C TYR A 114 12.88 3.82 -7.37
N LYS A 115 14.08 3.53 -6.86
CA LYS A 115 14.83 2.30 -7.14
C LYS A 115 14.93 1.43 -5.89
N ASP A 116 15.72 1.86 -4.92
CA ASP A 116 15.90 1.18 -3.64
C ASP A 116 15.19 2.00 -2.57
N PHE A 117 14.20 1.42 -1.89
CA PHE A 117 13.34 2.15 -0.97
C PHE A 117 12.66 1.25 0.06
N GLU A 118 12.24 1.85 1.16
CA GLU A 118 11.16 1.37 2.01
C GLU A 118 9.98 2.32 1.85
N PHE A 119 8.82 1.80 1.52
CA PHE A 119 7.56 2.53 1.47
C PHE A 119 6.59 1.95 2.49
N SER A 120 6.20 2.74 3.47
CA SER A 120 5.21 2.39 4.51
C SER A 120 3.93 3.19 4.29
N PHE A 121 2.80 2.54 4.48
CA PHE A 121 1.48 3.13 4.30
C PHE A 121 0.47 2.46 5.22
N ASP A 122 -0.44 3.25 5.81
CA ASP A 122 -1.62 2.69 6.45
C ASP A 122 -2.76 2.63 5.43
N PHE A 123 -3.52 1.56 5.48
CA PHE A 123 -4.72 1.39 4.67
C PHE A 123 -5.88 0.84 5.49
N LYS A 124 -7.09 1.17 5.05
CA LYS A 124 -8.33 0.72 5.69
C LYS A 124 -9.30 0.24 4.62
N LEU A 125 -9.89 -0.95 4.85
CA LEU A 125 -10.80 -1.62 3.93
C LEU A 125 -12.25 -1.45 4.37
N THR A 126 -13.14 -1.22 3.41
CA THR A 126 -14.56 -1.50 3.55
C THR A 126 -14.88 -2.91 3.06
N ASP A 127 -16.13 -3.37 3.22
CA ASP A 127 -16.55 -4.66 2.67
C ASP A 127 -16.35 -4.71 1.16
N ALA A 128 -15.90 -5.86 0.66
CA ALA A 128 -15.59 -6.09 -0.74
C ALA A 128 -14.64 -5.04 -1.39
N ALA A 129 -13.81 -4.37 -0.59
CA ALA A 129 -12.88 -3.37 -1.09
C ALA A 129 -11.82 -3.98 -2.01
N ASN A 130 -11.40 -3.18 -3.02
CA ASN A 130 -10.34 -3.52 -3.96
C ASN A 130 -9.52 -2.28 -4.30
N SER A 131 -8.23 -2.37 -4.10
CA SER A 131 -7.22 -1.41 -4.48
C SER A 131 -5.86 -2.12 -4.54
N GLY A 132 -4.79 -1.38 -4.72
CA GLY A 132 -3.43 -1.91 -4.70
C GLY A 132 -2.40 -0.79 -4.61
N VAL A 133 -1.26 -1.14 -4.04
CA VAL A 133 -0.06 -0.31 -4.11
C VAL A 133 0.88 -0.94 -5.11
N LYS A 134 1.03 -0.27 -6.27
CA LYS A 134 1.95 -0.73 -7.31
C LYS A 134 3.26 0.02 -7.21
N TYR A 135 4.34 -0.62 -7.65
CA TYR A 135 5.68 -0.04 -7.62
C TYR A 135 6.47 -0.44 -8.87
N PHE A 136 7.54 0.30 -9.17
CA PHE A 136 8.23 0.23 -10.45
C PHE A 136 7.33 0.53 -11.66
N TYR A 137 6.27 1.33 -11.44
CA TYR A 137 5.39 1.73 -12.54
C TYR A 137 6.11 2.68 -13.50
N ASP A 138 5.99 2.40 -14.80
CA ASP A 138 6.41 3.28 -15.88
C ASP A 138 5.32 3.33 -16.94
N GLU A 139 4.89 4.52 -17.30
CA GLU A 139 3.79 4.77 -18.23
C GLU A 139 4.09 4.33 -19.66
N THR A 140 5.37 4.14 -20.00
CA THR A 140 5.85 3.79 -21.35
C THR A 140 6.30 2.34 -21.47
N LYS A 141 6.53 1.66 -20.34
CA LYS A 141 7.09 0.31 -20.28
C LYS A 141 6.06 -0.72 -19.81
N ASN A 142 6.36 -2.00 -20.08
CA ASN A 142 5.59 -3.14 -19.56
C ASN A 142 4.06 -3.03 -19.79
N LYS A 143 3.66 -2.37 -20.89
CA LYS A 143 2.24 -2.08 -21.21
C LYS A 143 1.50 -1.37 -20.08
N GLY A 144 2.22 -0.58 -19.26
CA GLY A 144 1.65 0.11 -18.11
C GLY A 144 1.25 -0.82 -16.96
N THR A 145 1.89 -1.97 -16.84
CA THR A 145 1.70 -2.92 -15.72
C THR A 145 3.00 -3.10 -14.95
N CYS A 146 2.91 -3.41 -13.68
CA CYS A 146 4.05 -3.57 -12.78
C CYS A 146 3.67 -4.41 -11.58
N GLU A 147 4.60 -4.63 -10.68
CA GLU A 147 4.42 -5.33 -9.43
C GLU A 147 3.41 -4.60 -8.54
N GLU A 148 2.62 -5.38 -7.78
CA GLU A 148 1.53 -4.85 -6.97
C GLU A 148 1.44 -5.56 -5.61
N TYR A 149 1.51 -4.76 -4.54
CA TYR A 149 1.06 -5.16 -3.21
C TYR A 149 -0.47 -5.09 -3.20
N GLN A 150 -1.14 -6.24 -3.19
CA GLN A 150 -2.60 -6.28 -3.28
C GLN A 150 -3.28 -5.79 -2.01
N ILE A 151 -4.32 -4.98 -2.18
CA ILE A 151 -5.24 -4.55 -1.12
C ILE A 151 -6.64 -4.99 -1.52
N LEU A 152 -7.08 -6.15 -1.03
CA LEU A 152 -8.32 -6.79 -1.45
C LEU A 152 -9.01 -7.44 -0.27
N HIS A 153 -10.28 -7.06 -0.03
CA HIS A 153 -11.10 -7.74 0.96
C HIS A 153 -11.55 -9.12 0.46
N GLU A 154 -11.67 -10.09 1.36
CA GLU A 154 -11.98 -11.49 0.99
C GLU A 154 -13.36 -11.67 0.35
N ASN A 155 -14.33 -10.78 0.63
CA ASN A 155 -15.66 -10.79 0.02
C ASN A 155 -15.67 -10.25 -1.42
N HIS A 156 -14.60 -9.63 -1.89
CA HIS A 156 -14.51 -9.20 -3.28
C HIS A 156 -14.43 -10.43 -4.21
N PRO A 157 -15.17 -10.47 -5.34
CA PRO A 157 -15.16 -11.63 -6.24
C PRO A 157 -13.78 -12.05 -6.74
N ASP A 158 -12.86 -11.11 -6.90
CA ASP A 158 -11.50 -11.37 -7.37
C ASP A 158 -10.61 -12.07 -6.33
N SER A 159 -10.98 -12.05 -5.04
CA SER A 159 -10.23 -12.75 -3.98
C SER A 159 -10.22 -14.26 -4.16
N LYS A 160 -11.23 -14.78 -4.86
CA LYS A 160 -11.40 -16.21 -5.17
C LYS A 160 -10.79 -16.63 -6.49
N LYS A 161 -10.28 -15.66 -7.26
CA LYS A 161 -9.55 -15.88 -8.52
C LYS A 161 -8.06 -16.06 -8.24
N GLY A 162 -7.33 -16.51 -9.27
CA GLY A 162 -5.89 -16.76 -9.15
C GLY A 162 -5.60 -18.13 -8.55
N PHE A 163 -4.36 -18.33 -8.13
CA PHE A 163 -3.83 -19.59 -7.63
C PHE A 163 -3.35 -19.43 -6.19
N GLU A 164 -3.69 -20.38 -5.32
CA GLU A 164 -3.25 -20.43 -3.91
C GLU A 164 -3.41 -19.12 -3.11
N GLY A 165 -4.36 -18.26 -3.51
CA GLY A 165 -4.59 -16.98 -2.82
C GLY A 165 -3.62 -15.87 -3.22
N ASN A 166 -2.90 -16.00 -4.36
CA ASN A 166 -1.99 -14.99 -4.87
C ASN A 166 -2.67 -13.65 -5.29
N ARG A 167 -3.99 -13.56 -5.15
CA ARG A 167 -4.76 -12.32 -5.33
C ARG A 167 -5.35 -11.77 -4.02
N ARG A 168 -4.96 -12.33 -2.86
CA ARG A 168 -5.40 -11.84 -1.55
C ARG A 168 -4.51 -10.72 -1.05
N VAL A 169 -4.97 -10.04 0.01
CA VAL A 169 -4.25 -8.92 0.62
C VAL A 169 -2.78 -9.24 0.90
N ALA A 170 -1.91 -8.26 0.62
CA ALA A 170 -0.45 -8.28 0.77
C ALA A 170 0.30 -9.27 -0.13
N SER A 171 -0.38 -10.06 -0.99
CA SER A 171 0.28 -10.88 -2.00
C SER A 171 1.01 -10.00 -3.04
N LEU A 172 2.04 -10.54 -3.67
CA LEU A 172 2.48 -10.03 -4.96
C LEU A 172 1.44 -10.48 -5.98
N TYR A 173 0.57 -9.54 -6.37
CA TYR A 173 -0.67 -9.83 -7.08
C TYR A 173 -0.47 -10.70 -8.32
N ASP A 174 -1.25 -11.78 -8.39
CA ASP A 174 -1.27 -12.77 -9.46
C ASP A 174 0.02 -13.59 -9.63
N LEU A 175 1.02 -13.41 -8.73
CA LEU A 175 2.30 -14.13 -8.76
C LEU A 175 2.55 -14.95 -7.49
N ILE A 176 2.79 -14.28 -6.36
CA ILE A 176 3.23 -14.94 -5.13
C ILE A 176 2.24 -14.67 -4.00
N PRO A 177 1.63 -15.70 -3.42
CA PRO A 177 0.70 -15.53 -2.31
C PRO A 177 1.42 -15.04 -1.05
N ALA A 178 0.77 -14.18 -0.29
CA ALA A 178 1.23 -13.83 1.05
C ALA A 178 1.05 -15.01 2.01
N ASN A 179 1.95 -15.14 2.98
CA ASN A 179 1.91 -16.22 3.99
C ASN A 179 0.50 -16.40 4.58
N ALA A 180 0.09 -17.64 4.77
CA ALA A 180 -1.25 -17.99 5.24
C ALA A 180 -1.53 -17.49 6.67
N ASP A 181 -0.50 -17.34 7.48
CA ASP A 181 -0.56 -16.88 8.87
C ASP A 181 -0.48 -15.34 9.01
N LYS A 182 -0.67 -14.59 7.90
CA LYS A 182 -0.81 -13.14 7.95
C LYS A 182 -2.01 -12.73 8.78
N TYR A 183 -1.89 -11.59 9.46
CA TYR A 183 -2.96 -11.01 10.25
C TYR A 183 -3.43 -9.69 9.61
N LEU A 184 -4.73 -9.59 9.40
CA LEU A 184 -5.42 -8.40 8.92
C LEU A 184 -6.40 -7.94 10.01
N ASN A 185 -6.36 -6.66 10.36
CA ASN A 185 -7.35 -6.05 11.24
C ASN A 185 -8.72 -6.03 10.56
N GLY A 186 -9.77 -5.87 11.36
CA GLY A 186 -11.16 -5.90 10.89
C GLY A 186 -11.50 -4.82 9.86
N LEU A 187 -12.71 -4.90 9.34
CA LEU A 187 -13.25 -3.85 8.48
C LEU A 187 -13.25 -2.51 9.21
N ASP A 188 -12.99 -1.45 8.47
CA ASP A 188 -12.88 -0.08 9.00
C ASP A 188 -11.78 0.14 10.05
N GLU A 189 -10.89 -0.83 10.22
CA GLU A 189 -9.68 -0.70 11.05
C GLU A 189 -8.45 -0.45 10.19
N TRP A 190 -7.49 0.29 10.75
CA TRP A 190 -6.24 0.59 10.05
C TRP A 190 -5.29 -0.60 10.08
N ASN A 191 -4.71 -0.89 8.92
CA ASN A 191 -3.63 -1.85 8.74
C ASN A 191 -2.40 -1.11 8.23
N THR A 192 -1.21 -1.58 8.58
CA THR A 192 0.05 -1.03 8.06
C THR A 192 0.64 -1.99 7.04
N GLY A 193 0.75 -1.54 5.81
CA GLY A 193 1.52 -2.18 4.75
C GLY A 193 2.93 -1.58 4.66
N LYS A 194 3.92 -2.39 4.28
CA LYS A 194 5.25 -1.90 3.93
C LYS A 194 5.83 -2.72 2.79
N ILE A 195 6.47 -2.03 1.86
CA ILE A 195 7.25 -2.59 0.76
C ILE A 195 8.70 -2.20 0.99
N VAL A 196 9.60 -3.17 0.98
CA VAL A 196 11.04 -2.95 1.02
C VAL A 196 11.63 -3.45 -0.29
N SER A 197 12.32 -2.58 -1.01
CA SER A 197 13.06 -2.92 -2.22
C SER A 197 14.51 -2.52 -2.07
N LYS A 198 15.42 -3.49 -2.19
CA LYS A 198 16.87 -3.25 -2.14
C LYS A 198 17.56 -4.14 -3.17
N GLY A 199 18.13 -3.51 -4.19
CA GLY A 199 18.60 -4.23 -5.36
C GLY A 199 17.43 -5.00 -6.01
N ASN A 200 17.61 -6.29 -6.24
CA ASN A 200 16.56 -7.14 -6.80
C ASN A 200 15.67 -7.81 -5.74
N LYS A 201 16.01 -7.69 -4.46
CA LYS A 201 15.22 -8.26 -3.37
C LYS A 201 14.07 -7.35 -3.01
N VAL A 202 12.86 -7.92 -2.92
CA VAL A 202 11.65 -7.22 -2.52
C VAL A 202 10.93 -7.99 -1.42
N GLU A 203 10.41 -7.25 -0.46
CA GLU A 203 9.62 -7.79 0.65
C GLU A 203 8.29 -7.05 0.78
N HIS A 204 7.20 -7.78 1.06
CA HIS A 204 5.95 -7.22 1.54
C HIS A 204 5.78 -7.52 3.03
N TRP A 205 5.37 -6.51 3.77
CA TRP A 205 5.07 -6.60 5.19
C TRP A 205 3.63 -6.17 5.45
N LEU A 206 2.95 -6.85 6.37
CA LEU A 206 1.61 -6.51 6.83
C LEU A 206 1.59 -6.53 8.36
N ASN A 207 1.18 -5.43 8.98
CA ASN A 207 1.07 -5.26 10.42
C ASN A 207 2.35 -5.73 11.17
N GLY A 208 3.51 -5.30 10.67
CA GLY A 208 4.82 -5.61 11.26
C GLY A 208 5.38 -6.99 10.93
N LYS A 209 4.65 -7.83 10.19
CA LYS A 209 5.10 -9.16 9.79
C LYS A 209 5.47 -9.21 8.31
N LYS A 210 6.63 -9.79 7.97
CA LYS A 210 6.99 -10.09 6.58
C LYS A 210 6.14 -11.24 6.04
N VAL A 211 5.43 -11.02 4.95
CA VAL A 211 4.45 -11.95 4.38
C VAL A 211 4.76 -12.41 2.97
N VAL A 212 5.59 -11.66 2.23
CA VAL A 212 6.15 -12.05 0.92
C VAL A 212 7.62 -11.65 0.89
N GLU A 213 8.45 -12.47 0.27
CA GLU A 213 9.83 -12.16 -0.10
C GLU A 213 10.13 -12.77 -1.46
N TYR A 214 10.76 -12.03 -2.35
CA TYR A 214 11.18 -12.54 -3.66
C TYR A 214 12.37 -11.77 -4.22
N VAL A 215 13.01 -12.35 -5.23
CA VAL A 215 14.12 -11.72 -5.95
C VAL A 215 13.70 -11.52 -7.40
N ARG A 216 13.59 -10.26 -7.83
CA ARG A 216 13.25 -9.85 -9.19
C ARG A 216 14.28 -10.43 -10.16
N GLY A 217 13.82 -10.98 -11.29
CA GLY A 217 14.71 -11.59 -12.29
C GLY A 217 15.29 -12.95 -11.91
N SER A 218 14.98 -13.51 -10.73
CA SER A 218 15.32 -14.90 -10.40
C SER A 218 14.53 -15.87 -11.28
N LYS A 219 14.97 -17.11 -11.34
CA LYS A 219 14.25 -18.16 -12.09
C LYS A 219 12.83 -18.32 -11.54
N GLU A 220 12.67 -18.38 -10.22
CA GLU A 220 11.40 -18.56 -9.53
C GLU A 220 10.43 -17.39 -9.83
N PHE A 221 10.94 -16.16 -9.84
CA PHE A 221 10.14 -14.98 -10.20
C PHE A 221 9.69 -15.04 -11.66
N ARG A 222 10.60 -15.37 -12.60
CA ARG A 222 10.28 -15.46 -14.03
C ARG A 222 9.32 -16.61 -14.34
N ASP A 223 9.43 -17.73 -13.64
CA ASP A 223 8.49 -18.86 -13.74
C ASP A 223 7.08 -18.40 -13.29
N ALA A 224 6.97 -17.70 -12.16
CA ALA A 224 5.71 -17.15 -11.68
C ALA A 224 5.10 -16.15 -12.68
N VAL A 225 5.92 -15.28 -13.28
CA VAL A 225 5.47 -14.36 -14.36
C VAL A 225 4.96 -15.13 -15.57
N ALA A 226 5.65 -16.20 -15.99
CA ALA A 226 5.27 -17.00 -17.15
C ALA A 226 3.91 -17.70 -16.97
N GLU A 227 3.52 -18.03 -15.74
CA GLU A 227 2.23 -18.63 -15.40
C GLU A 227 1.11 -17.61 -15.13
N SER A 228 1.46 -16.34 -14.96
CA SER A 228 0.55 -15.25 -14.65
C SER A 228 -0.09 -14.61 -15.89
N LYS A 229 -1.05 -13.69 -15.65
CA LYS A 229 -1.59 -12.84 -16.71
C LYS A 229 -0.55 -11.90 -17.34
N TYR A 230 0.62 -11.73 -16.73
CA TYR A 230 1.68 -10.82 -17.16
C TYR A 230 2.71 -11.43 -18.11
N LYS A 231 2.60 -12.71 -18.46
CA LYS A 231 3.56 -13.48 -19.29
C LYS A 231 3.98 -12.80 -20.60
N ASN A 232 3.14 -11.94 -21.16
CA ASN A 232 3.38 -11.24 -22.42
C ASN A 232 3.48 -9.72 -22.26
N ASN A 233 3.73 -9.23 -21.04
CA ASN A 233 3.71 -7.80 -20.74
C ASN A 233 5.10 -7.14 -20.71
N GLY A 234 6.18 -7.89 -20.86
CA GLY A 234 7.51 -7.32 -21.10
C GLY A 234 7.55 -6.50 -22.39
N THR A 235 8.38 -5.46 -22.44
CA THR A 235 8.54 -4.56 -23.59
C THR A 235 10.00 -4.21 -23.83
N ASP A 236 10.35 -3.92 -25.09
CA ASP A 236 11.67 -3.42 -25.50
C ASP A 236 12.86 -4.28 -25.01
N GLY A 237 12.69 -5.63 -25.03
CA GLY A 237 13.69 -6.57 -24.52
C GLY A 237 13.82 -6.61 -22.99
N GLN A 238 13.01 -5.82 -22.27
CA GLN A 238 12.95 -5.78 -20.82
C GLN A 238 11.89 -6.75 -20.32
N PRO A 239 12.22 -7.80 -19.56
CA PRO A 239 11.23 -8.68 -18.95
C PRO A 239 10.31 -7.92 -18.01
N TRP A 240 9.07 -8.40 -17.88
CA TRP A 240 8.12 -7.81 -16.95
C TRP A 240 8.61 -7.92 -15.50
N GLY A 241 8.42 -6.85 -14.73
CA GLY A 241 8.80 -6.79 -13.31
C GLY A 241 10.29 -6.60 -13.06
N GLU A 242 11.09 -6.25 -14.07
CA GLU A 242 12.54 -6.07 -13.93
C GLU A 242 13.02 -4.65 -14.27
N LEU A 243 12.13 -3.66 -14.24
CA LEU A 243 12.52 -2.26 -14.44
C LEU A 243 13.45 -1.80 -13.30
N PRO A 244 14.53 -1.05 -13.60
CA PRO A 244 15.50 -0.65 -12.58
C PRO A 244 14.94 0.36 -11.57
N GLU A 245 13.93 1.12 -11.96
CA GLU A 245 13.24 2.12 -11.14
C GLU A 245 11.82 2.36 -11.68
N GLY A 246 10.96 2.93 -10.86
CA GLY A 246 9.62 3.30 -11.29
C GLY A 246 8.88 4.12 -10.23
N ARG A 247 7.69 4.56 -10.60
CA ARG A 247 6.79 5.31 -9.72
C ARG A 247 6.09 4.36 -8.75
N ILE A 248 5.67 4.89 -7.61
CA ILE A 248 4.69 4.25 -6.73
C ILE A 248 3.31 4.71 -7.21
N LEU A 249 2.35 3.76 -7.26
CA LEU A 249 1.00 3.99 -7.74
C LEU A 249 0.01 3.51 -6.68
N LEU A 250 -1.01 4.32 -6.41
CA LEU A 250 -2.21 3.91 -5.68
C LEU A 250 -3.35 3.68 -6.67
N GLN A 251 -3.98 2.51 -6.57
CA GLN A 251 -5.00 2.10 -7.54
C GLN A 251 -6.39 2.63 -7.17
N ASP A 252 -7.07 3.23 -8.14
CA ASP A 252 -8.52 3.47 -8.16
C ASP A 252 -9.20 2.33 -8.91
N HIS A 253 -9.71 1.33 -8.20
CA HIS A 253 -10.45 0.23 -8.82
C HIS A 253 -11.89 0.60 -9.18
N SER A 254 -12.35 1.77 -8.74
CA SER A 254 -13.66 2.38 -9.03
C SER A 254 -14.91 1.61 -8.59
N ASP A 255 -14.78 0.51 -7.87
CA ASP A 255 -15.89 -0.35 -7.43
C ASP A 255 -16.03 -0.44 -5.91
N SER A 256 -15.12 0.20 -5.19
CA SER A 256 -15.04 0.06 -3.74
C SER A 256 -14.20 1.17 -3.13
N THR A 257 -14.30 1.28 -1.80
CA THR A 257 -13.60 2.30 -1.04
C THR A 257 -12.43 1.69 -0.27
N VAL A 258 -11.25 2.25 -0.50
CA VAL A 258 -10.05 2.05 0.32
C VAL A 258 -9.55 3.40 0.78
N SER A 259 -9.18 3.51 2.04
CA SER A 259 -8.63 4.73 2.62
C SER A 259 -7.15 4.53 2.95
N TYR A 260 -6.37 5.59 2.78
CA TYR A 260 -4.93 5.63 3.05
C TYR A 260 -4.57 6.79 3.98
N ARG A 261 -3.50 6.62 4.75
CA ARG A 261 -2.79 7.65 5.51
C ARG A 261 -1.35 7.23 5.77
N ASN A 262 -0.54 8.08 6.36
CA ASN A 262 0.85 7.75 6.74
C ASN A 262 1.69 7.21 5.57
N LEU A 263 1.51 7.79 4.37
CA LEU A 263 2.33 7.42 3.23
C LEU A 263 3.75 7.96 3.44
N LYS A 264 4.69 7.09 3.80
CA LYS A 264 6.07 7.45 4.18
C LYS A 264 7.06 6.66 3.35
N ILE A 265 8.12 7.30 2.87
CA ILE A 265 9.17 6.64 2.10
C ILE A 265 10.54 6.96 2.66
N ARG A 266 11.45 6.00 2.56
CA ARG A 266 12.88 6.14 2.79
C ARG A 266 13.63 5.54 1.60
N GLU A 267 14.55 6.29 1.01
CA GLU A 267 15.47 5.77 0.00
C GLU A 267 16.66 5.06 0.68
N LEU A 268 17.08 3.91 0.16
CA LEU A 268 18.10 3.04 0.73
C LEU A 268 19.45 3.16 0.02
#